data_d97cbc366634c20ede3b6c073d4b615f
#
_entry.id   d97cbc366634c20ede3b6c073d4b615f
#
_cell.length_a   1.000
_cell.length_b   1.000
_cell.length_c   1.000
_cell.angle_alpha   90.00
_cell.angle_beta   90.00
_cell.angle_gamma   90.00
#
_symmetry.space_group_name_H-M   'P 1'
#
loop_
_entity.id
_entity.type
_entity.pdbx_description
1 polymer ?
#
loop_
_entity_poly.entity_id
_entity_poly.type
_entity_poly.pdbx_seq_one_letter_code
_entity_poly.pdbx_strand_id
1 'polypeptide(L)'
;MKRTLEIGSYQTAWAMLHRLRSVLVRPGRDRLSGAVEVDETYIGGLQPGLSGGRARGKKVLTGIAVEVGDPRGFGRCRMRPLADASAASLHPFVLDSVEPGARVITDGWQGYRGLKELGYSHEQRSQRAARARGEDPGELLPAVHRVASLVKRWLLGTHQGAVDDTHLVSYFDEFVFRFNRRRSRSRGMVFYRVLELSVAHDPLRYRDIIRTSKPKRVPPVPPNARGHPPSLERPAANRPWRKAGRAHSG
;
A
#
# COMPACT_ATOMS: atom_id res chain seq x y z
N MET A 1 22.70 3.42 9.89
CA MET A 1 23.39 3.20 8.62
C MET A 1 24.73 3.92 8.53
N LYS A 2 24.82 5.27 8.60
CA LYS A 2 26.12 5.98 8.52
C LYS A 2 27.17 5.41 9.48
N ARG A 3 26.83 5.31 10.78
CA ARG A 3 27.76 4.77 11.81
C ARG A 3 28.05 3.28 11.62
N THR A 4 27.05 2.48 11.25
CA THR A 4 27.17 1.02 11.14
C THR A 4 28.02 0.58 9.93
N LEU A 5 27.97 1.34 8.84
CA LEU A 5 28.70 1.07 7.60
C LEU A 5 29.90 2.00 7.40
N GLU A 6 30.26 2.79 8.43
CA GLU A 6 31.40 3.71 8.42
C GLU A 6 31.39 4.70 7.24
N ILE A 7 30.20 5.05 6.76
CA ILE A 7 30.05 5.99 5.63
C ILE A 7 30.39 7.41 6.12
N GLY A 8 31.42 8.02 5.56
CA GLY A 8 31.88 9.36 5.97
C GLY A 8 30.84 10.48 5.79
N SER A 9 30.00 10.40 4.74
CA SER A 9 29.01 11.43 4.39
C SER A 9 27.58 11.03 4.76
N TYR A 10 26.87 11.94 5.44
CA TYR A 10 25.43 11.79 5.67
C TYR A 10 24.62 11.76 4.37
N GLN A 11 24.98 12.62 3.41
CA GLN A 11 24.32 12.71 2.10
C GLN A 11 24.43 11.40 1.33
N THR A 12 25.61 10.76 1.37
CA THR A 12 25.83 9.45 0.75
C THR A 12 24.95 8.39 1.39
N ALA A 13 24.93 8.32 2.73
CA ALA A 13 24.08 7.36 3.45
C ALA A 13 22.58 7.58 3.17
N TRP A 14 22.15 8.84 3.10
CA TRP A 14 20.79 9.24 2.77
C TRP A 14 20.42 8.83 1.33
N ALA A 15 21.28 9.12 0.36
CA ALA A 15 21.07 8.79 -1.04
C ALA A 15 21.02 7.26 -1.27
N MET A 16 21.86 6.48 -0.59
CA MET A 16 21.81 5.01 -0.63
C MET A 16 20.47 4.48 -0.11
N LEU A 17 19.98 5.01 1.02
CA LEU A 17 18.67 4.61 1.55
C LEU A 17 17.53 4.93 0.58
N HIS A 18 17.55 6.10 -0.05
CA HIS A 18 16.51 6.46 -1.02
C HIS A 18 16.55 5.61 -2.28
N ARG A 19 17.75 5.22 -2.76
CA ARG A 19 17.87 4.24 -3.87
C ARG A 19 17.28 2.88 -3.48
N LEU A 20 17.56 2.39 -2.28
CA LEU A 20 16.96 1.15 -1.80
C LEU A 20 15.44 1.26 -1.65
N ARG A 21 14.94 2.42 -1.18
CA ARG A 21 13.48 2.65 -1.08
C ARG A 21 12.79 2.62 -2.43
N SER A 22 13.41 3.18 -3.48
CA SER A 22 12.79 3.26 -4.81
C SER A 22 12.50 1.89 -5.45
N VAL A 23 13.18 0.83 -5.01
CA VAL A 23 13.01 -0.54 -5.54
C VAL A 23 12.07 -1.40 -4.69
N LEU A 24 11.57 -0.90 -3.55
CA LEU A 24 10.73 -1.69 -2.64
C LEU A 24 9.31 -1.95 -3.18
N VAL A 25 8.88 -1.16 -4.15
CA VAL A 25 7.59 -1.32 -4.81
C VAL A 25 7.78 -2.01 -6.16
N ARG A 26 7.43 -3.28 -6.21
CA ARG A 26 7.45 -4.06 -7.45
C ARG A 26 6.38 -3.54 -8.43
N PRO A 27 6.72 -3.29 -9.69
CA PRO A 27 5.71 -3.07 -10.74
C PRO A 27 4.74 -4.27 -10.80
N GLY A 28 3.46 -4.02 -11.03
CA GLY A 28 2.44 -5.07 -11.11
C GLY A 28 2.27 -5.89 -9.82
N ARG A 29 2.53 -5.30 -8.65
CA ARG A 29 2.31 -5.96 -7.36
C ARG A 29 0.84 -6.34 -7.19
N ASP A 30 0.60 -7.52 -6.60
CA ASP A 30 -0.74 -8.03 -6.35
C ASP A 30 -1.57 -7.05 -5.52
N ARG A 31 -2.80 -6.83 -5.88
CA ARG A 31 -3.76 -6.03 -5.11
C ARG A 31 -4.13 -6.75 -3.82
N LEU A 32 -4.73 -6.02 -2.89
CA LEU A 32 -5.29 -6.57 -1.66
C LEU A 32 -6.58 -7.31 -1.99
N SER A 33 -6.83 -8.44 -1.34
CA SER A 33 -7.97 -9.32 -1.63
C SER A 33 -8.79 -9.64 -0.39
N GLY A 34 -9.96 -10.24 -0.58
CA GLY A 34 -10.87 -10.63 0.51
C GLY A 34 -11.55 -9.42 1.15
N ALA A 35 -11.48 -9.31 2.47
CA ALA A 35 -12.00 -8.16 3.21
C ALA A 35 -10.89 -7.12 3.39
N VAL A 36 -11.15 -5.86 3.06
CA VAL A 36 -10.17 -4.77 3.11
C VAL A 36 -10.79 -3.57 3.80
N GLU A 37 -10.23 -3.15 4.94
CA GLU A 37 -10.55 -1.87 5.55
C GLU A 37 -9.85 -0.74 4.80
N VAL A 38 -10.57 0.33 4.50
CA VAL A 38 -10.04 1.52 3.82
C VAL A 38 -10.48 2.77 4.57
N ASP A 39 -9.52 3.64 4.84
CA ASP A 39 -9.75 4.95 5.48
C ASP A 39 -8.63 5.92 5.08
N GLU A 40 -8.82 7.21 5.35
CA GLU A 40 -7.80 8.22 5.17
C GLU A 40 -7.44 8.92 6.47
N THR A 41 -6.17 9.30 6.60
CA THR A 41 -5.68 10.03 7.77
C THR A 41 -4.57 11.01 7.38
N TYR A 42 -4.42 12.05 8.20
CA TYR A 42 -3.32 12.98 8.04
C TYR A 42 -2.03 12.42 8.67
N ILE A 43 -0.98 12.35 7.85
CA ILE A 43 0.37 11.93 8.26
C ILE A 43 1.36 13.05 7.94
N GLY A 44 2.28 13.32 8.84
CA GLY A 44 3.32 14.34 8.66
C GLY A 44 3.92 14.76 9.98
N GLY A 45 4.92 15.66 9.92
CA GLY A 45 5.69 16.09 11.04
C GLY A 45 4.92 16.85 12.12
N LEU A 46 5.47 16.86 13.32
CA LEU A 46 5.02 17.70 14.42
C LEU A 46 5.18 19.18 14.02
N GLN A 47 4.11 19.93 14.14
CA GLN A 47 4.16 21.39 14.09
C GLN A 47 3.84 21.92 15.48
N PRO A 48 4.83 22.45 16.21
CA PRO A 48 4.58 23.13 17.49
C PRO A 48 3.60 24.29 17.29
N GLY A 49 2.62 24.42 18.16
CA GLY A 49 1.67 25.55 18.16
C GLY A 49 0.38 25.34 17.35
N LEU A 50 0.20 24.20 16.66
CA LEU A 50 -1.08 23.86 16.05
C LEU A 50 -1.84 22.86 16.92
N SER A 51 -3.06 23.24 17.33
CA SER A 51 -3.97 22.33 18.02
C SER A 51 -4.24 21.07 17.18
N GLY A 52 -4.38 19.94 17.86
CA GLY A 52 -4.73 18.68 17.20
C GLY A 52 -6.02 18.79 16.40
N GLY A 53 -6.22 17.91 15.42
CA GLY A 53 -7.38 17.88 14.54
C GLY A 53 -7.07 18.13 13.08
N ARG A 54 -8.03 18.65 12.32
CA ARG A 54 -7.95 18.88 10.87
C ARG A 54 -7.09 20.08 10.45
N ALA A 55 -6.36 20.72 11.38
CA ALA A 55 -5.39 21.76 11.03
C ALA A 55 -4.32 21.16 10.11
N ARG A 56 -4.37 21.54 8.83
CA ARG A 56 -3.66 20.86 7.74
C ARG A 56 -2.16 21.00 7.84
N GLY A 57 -1.64 22.17 8.23
CA GLY A 57 -0.21 22.42 8.29
C GLY A 57 0.55 21.72 7.15
N LYS A 58 1.72 21.16 7.45
CA LYS A 58 2.50 20.31 6.52
C LYS A 58 2.07 18.83 6.52
N LYS A 59 0.89 18.49 7.04
CA LYS A 59 0.39 17.12 7.06
C LYS A 59 -0.19 16.74 5.70
N VAL A 60 0.15 15.55 5.23
CA VAL A 60 -0.33 14.99 3.96
C VAL A 60 -1.49 14.04 4.23
N LEU A 61 -2.62 14.24 3.55
CA LEU A 61 -3.72 13.30 3.57
C LEU A 61 -3.26 12.01 2.91
N THR A 62 -3.47 10.88 3.57
CA THR A 62 -2.96 9.59 3.15
C THR A 62 -4.07 8.55 3.22
N GLY A 63 -4.36 7.91 2.10
CA GLY A 63 -5.22 6.74 2.04
C GLY A 63 -4.45 5.52 2.55
N ILE A 64 -5.12 4.72 3.36
CA ILE A 64 -4.62 3.47 3.93
C ILE A 64 -5.63 2.37 3.63
N ALA A 65 -5.19 1.25 3.05
CA ALA A 65 -5.98 0.06 2.85
C ALA A 65 -5.28 -1.12 3.54
N VAL A 66 -6.02 -1.94 4.27
CA VAL A 66 -5.48 -3.07 5.05
C VAL A 66 -6.35 -4.31 4.88
N GLU A 67 -5.76 -5.43 4.48
CA GLU A 67 -6.45 -6.73 4.49
C GLU A 67 -6.80 -7.14 5.93
N VAL A 68 -8.02 -7.59 6.11
CA VAL A 68 -8.50 -8.14 7.38
C VAL A 68 -8.62 -9.65 7.25
N GLY A 69 -7.96 -10.38 8.14
CA GLY A 69 -8.04 -11.85 8.19
C GLY A 69 -9.29 -12.32 8.94
N ASP A 70 -9.83 -13.44 8.50
CA ASP A 70 -10.89 -14.15 9.20
C ASP A 70 -10.26 -15.33 10.01
N PRO A 71 -10.61 -15.51 11.30
CA PRO A 71 -11.56 -14.71 12.10
C PRO A 71 -10.94 -13.41 12.65
N ARG A 72 -9.64 -13.25 12.71
CA ARG A 72 -8.95 -12.06 13.22
C ARG A 72 -7.55 -11.92 12.65
N GLY A 73 -7.10 -10.69 12.49
CA GLY A 73 -5.72 -10.39 12.12
C GLY A 73 -5.62 -9.38 10.98
N PHE A 74 -4.40 -8.95 10.72
CA PHE A 74 -4.11 -7.97 9.68
C PHE A 74 -3.20 -8.63 8.64
N GLY A 75 -3.61 -8.55 7.39
CA GLY A 75 -2.86 -9.00 6.23
C GLY A 75 -1.88 -7.95 5.75
N ARG A 76 -1.86 -7.74 4.44
CA ARG A 76 -1.05 -6.74 3.77
C ARG A 76 -1.69 -5.36 3.89
N CYS A 77 -0.90 -4.31 3.70
CA CYS A 77 -1.42 -2.95 3.60
C CYS A 77 -0.92 -2.24 2.34
N ARG A 78 -1.64 -1.17 1.97
CA ARG A 78 -1.27 -0.19 0.95
C ARG A 78 -1.45 1.21 1.51
N MET A 79 -0.59 2.12 1.08
CA MET A 79 -0.66 3.52 1.47
C MET A 79 -0.32 4.40 0.28
N ARG A 80 -0.99 5.54 0.16
CA ARG A 80 -0.71 6.56 -0.86
C ARG A 80 -1.15 7.95 -0.38
N PRO A 81 -0.36 9.01 -0.64
CA PRO A 81 -0.83 10.37 -0.51
C PRO A 81 -2.04 10.64 -1.41
N LEU A 82 -3.00 11.37 -0.88
CA LEU A 82 -4.21 11.80 -1.57
C LEU A 82 -4.22 13.34 -1.69
N ALA A 83 -4.80 13.84 -2.76
CA ALA A 83 -5.01 15.27 -2.92
C ALA A 83 -6.05 15.79 -1.93
N ASP A 84 -7.13 15.03 -1.77
CA ASP A 84 -8.24 15.29 -0.87
C ASP A 84 -9.02 13.99 -0.56
N ALA A 85 -10.09 14.09 0.24
CA ALA A 85 -10.98 12.99 0.57
C ALA A 85 -12.21 12.92 -0.36
N SER A 86 -12.10 13.38 -1.59
CA SER A 86 -13.16 13.26 -2.60
C SER A 86 -13.16 11.88 -3.27
N ALA A 87 -14.28 11.53 -3.91
CA ALA A 87 -14.38 10.33 -4.72
C ALA A 87 -13.32 10.30 -5.84
N ALA A 88 -12.99 11.47 -6.42
CA ALA A 88 -11.97 11.59 -7.45
C ALA A 88 -10.56 11.18 -6.98
N SER A 89 -10.27 11.31 -5.68
CA SER A 89 -8.99 10.87 -5.09
C SER A 89 -9.06 9.46 -4.49
N LEU A 90 -10.19 9.10 -3.86
CA LEU A 90 -10.34 7.84 -3.15
C LEU A 90 -10.62 6.65 -4.08
N HIS A 91 -11.45 6.82 -5.12
CA HIS A 91 -11.75 5.72 -6.04
C HIS A 91 -10.49 5.19 -6.78
N PRO A 92 -9.64 6.05 -7.38
CA PRO A 92 -8.39 5.56 -7.97
C PRO A 92 -7.45 4.88 -6.96
N PHE A 93 -7.44 5.32 -5.69
CA PHE A 93 -6.66 4.66 -4.65
C PHE A 93 -7.19 3.24 -4.37
N VAL A 94 -8.51 3.08 -4.27
CA VAL A 94 -9.14 1.75 -4.06
C VAL A 94 -8.89 0.85 -5.27
N LEU A 95 -9.13 1.34 -6.49
CA LEU A 95 -8.94 0.59 -7.74
C LEU A 95 -7.49 0.08 -7.92
N ASP A 96 -6.50 0.90 -7.54
CA ASP A 96 -5.08 0.51 -7.62
C ASP A 96 -4.65 -0.45 -6.51
N SER A 97 -5.32 -0.38 -5.35
CA SER A 97 -4.89 -1.08 -4.14
C SER A 97 -5.63 -2.39 -3.88
N VAL A 98 -6.89 -2.50 -4.30
CA VAL A 98 -7.82 -3.58 -3.93
C VAL A 98 -8.29 -4.31 -5.20
N GLU A 99 -8.38 -5.63 -5.14
CA GLU A 99 -8.90 -6.44 -6.24
C GLU A 99 -10.39 -6.17 -6.48
N PRO A 100 -10.85 -6.09 -7.74
CA PRO A 100 -12.27 -6.04 -8.04
C PRO A 100 -13.01 -7.24 -7.41
N GLY A 101 -14.23 -7.01 -6.92
CA GLY A 101 -15.03 -8.03 -6.23
C GLY A 101 -14.71 -8.20 -4.74
N ALA A 102 -13.62 -7.61 -4.23
CA ALA A 102 -13.31 -7.65 -2.81
C ALA A 102 -14.35 -6.89 -1.96
N ARG A 103 -14.45 -7.28 -0.67
CA ARG A 103 -15.28 -6.57 0.31
C ARG A 103 -14.50 -5.38 0.88
N VAL A 104 -14.88 -4.17 0.50
CA VAL A 104 -14.30 -2.92 0.98
C VAL A 104 -15.12 -2.39 2.15
N ILE A 105 -14.47 -2.18 3.29
CA ILE A 105 -15.08 -1.72 4.55
C ILE A 105 -14.58 -0.30 4.84
N THR A 106 -15.50 0.67 4.98
CA THR A 106 -15.18 2.08 5.23
C THR A 106 -15.99 2.64 6.40
N ASP A 107 -15.63 3.83 6.89
CA ASP A 107 -16.35 4.56 7.93
C ASP A 107 -17.67 5.20 7.46
N GLY A 108 -18.01 5.06 6.18
CA GLY A 108 -19.22 5.64 5.58
C GLY A 108 -19.05 7.09 5.14
N TRP A 109 -17.82 7.61 5.01
CA TRP A 109 -17.57 8.92 4.41
C TRP A 109 -18.12 8.99 2.99
N GLN A 110 -18.71 10.14 2.63
CA GLN A 110 -19.37 10.30 1.32
C GLN A 110 -18.45 10.09 0.11
N GLY A 111 -17.15 10.32 0.25
CA GLY A 111 -16.18 10.11 -0.81
C GLY A 111 -16.03 8.65 -1.24
N TYR A 112 -16.53 7.69 -0.44
CA TYR A 112 -16.56 6.26 -0.80
C TYR A 112 -17.86 5.81 -1.48
N ARG A 113 -18.82 6.72 -1.68
CA ARG A 113 -20.04 6.40 -2.46
C ARG A 113 -19.64 6.04 -3.89
N GLY A 114 -20.32 5.07 -4.49
CA GLY A 114 -19.99 4.64 -5.85
C GLY A 114 -19.04 3.44 -5.92
N LEU A 115 -18.51 2.93 -4.80
CA LEU A 115 -17.64 1.76 -4.81
C LEU A 115 -18.36 0.49 -5.29
N LYS A 116 -19.67 0.38 -5.09
CA LYS A 116 -20.49 -0.75 -5.58
C LYS A 116 -20.55 -0.75 -7.11
N GLU A 117 -20.72 0.41 -7.71
CA GLU A 117 -20.74 0.62 -9.17
C GLU A 117 -19.38 0.34 -9.80
N LEU A 118 -18.31 0.44 -9.02
CA LEU A 118 -16.95 0.05 -9.42
C LEU A 118 -16.65 -1.44 -9.22
N GLY A 119 -17.65 -2.24 -8.81
CA GLY A 119 -17.53 -3.69 -8.71
C GLY A 119 -17.05 -4.21 -7.35
N TYR A 120 -17.16 -3.41 -6.28
CA TYR A 120 -16.80 -3.84 -4.92
C TYR A 120 -18.03 -4.19 -4.08
N SER A 121 -17.91 -5.15 -3.17
CA SER A 121 -18.85 -5.35 -2.08
C SER A 121 -18.56 -4.30 -0.99
N HIS A 122 -19.31 -3.18 -0.99
CA HIS A 122 -19.05 -2.07 -0.09
C HIS A 122 -19.84 -2.17 1.20
N GLU A 123 -19.16 -2.31 2.33
CA GLU A 123 -19.69 -2.30 3.70
C GLU A 123 -19.34 -0.97 4.37
N GLN A 124 -20.36 -0.24 4.79
CA GLN A 124 -20.20 1.04 5.48
C GLN A 124 -20.44 0.88 6.99
N ARG A 125 -19.45 1.24 7.80
CA ARG A 125 -19.52 1.27 9.26
C ARG A 125 -19.63 2.71 9.75
N SER A 126 -20.86 3.23 9.80
CA SER A 126 -21.12 4.63 10.12
C SER A 126 -20.70 5.00 11.55
N GLN A 127 -19.81 5.96 11.68
CA GLN A 127 -19.39 6.54 12.96
C GLN A 127 -20.58 7.14 13.72
N ARG A 128 -21.53 7.76 13.02
CA ARG A 128 -22.75 8.33 13.63
C ARG A 128 -23.61 7.23 14.24
N ALA A 129 -23.80 6.13 13.52
CA ALA A 129 -24.60 5.00 14.01
C ALA A 129 -23.90 4.30 15.20
N ALA A 130 -22.59 4.17 15.19
CA ALA A 130 -21.83 3.62 16.32
C ALA A 130 -21.99 4.48 17.58
N ARG A 131 -21.82 5.80 17.45
CA ARG A 131 -22.04 6.73 18.59
C ARG A 131 -23.47 6.65 19.14
N ALA A 132 -24.46 6.50 18.26
CA ALA A 132 -25.85 6.36 18.69
C ALA A 132 -26.08 5.05 19.46
N ARG A 133 -25.27 4.02 19.24
CA ARG A 133 -25.30 2.75 20.00
C ARG A 133 -24.38 2.74 21.22
N GLY A 134 -23.66 3.83 21.50
CA GLY A 134 -22.64 3.89 22.56
C GLY A 134 -21.36 3.15 22.26
N GLU A 135 -21.12 2.78 21.01
CA GLU A 135 -19.89 2.13 20.55
C GLU A 135 -18.78 3.16 20.28
N ASP A 136 -17.52 2.77 20.52
CA ASP A 136 -16.38 3.62 20.17
C ASP A 136 -16.18 3.66 18.63
N PRO A 137 -16.31 4.85 18.00
CA PRO A 137 -16.01 4.97 16.56
C PRO A 137 -14.59 4.56 16.18
N GLY A 138 -13.65 4.60 17.13
CA GLY A 138 -12.27 4.15 16.92
C GLY A 138 -12.12 2.64 16.67
N GLU A 139 -13.13 1.85 17.05
CA GLU A 139 -13.14 0.40 16.86
C GLU A 139 -13.80 -0.05 15.56
N LEU A 140 -14.34 0.86 14.76
CA LEU A 140 -15.01 0.52 13.51
C LEU A 140 -14.09 -0.05 12.45
N LEU A 141 -12.86 0.49 12.37
CA LEU A 141 -11.84 0.12 11.39
C LEU A 141 -10.50 -0.18 12.12
N PRO A 142 -10.44 -1.22 12.94
CA PRO A 142 -9.30 -1.46 13.83
C PRO A 142 -8.01 -1.74 13.08
N ALA A 143 -8.07 -2.36 11.90
CA ALA A 143 -6.88 -2.67 11.11
C ALA A 143 -6.24 -1.40 10.54
N VAL A 144 -7.04 -0.51 9.93
CA VAL A 144 -6.54 0.77 9.40
C VAL A 144 -6.02 1.65 10.53
N HIS A 145 -6.75 1.80 11.62
CA HIS A 145 -6.34 2.61 12.76
C HIS A 145 -5.03 2.09 13.38
N ARG A 146 -4.87 0.77 13.46
CA ARG A 146 -3.62 0.16 13.93
C ARG A 146 -2.45 0.48 13.01
N VAL A 147 -2.62 0.34 11.69
CA VAL A 147 -1.57 0.67 10.70
C VAL A 147 -1.24 2.15 10.74
N ALA A 148 -2.25 3.03 10.80
CA ALA A 148 -2.08 4.47 10.93
C ALA A 148 -1.26 4.84 12.18
N SER A 149 -1.56 4.23 13.33
CA SER A 149 -0.80 4.45 14.56
C SER A 149 0.65 3.96 14.47
N LEU A 150 0.87 2.81 13.82
CA LEU A 150 2.21 2.25 13.64
C LEU A 150 3.07 3.11 12.73
N VAL A 151 2.55 3.58 11.60
CA VAL A 151 3.32 4.45 10.69
C VAL A 151 3.61 5.80 11.31
N LYS A 152 2.65 6.42 12.02
CA LYS A 152 2.86 7.68 12.74
C LYS A 152 3.96 7.54 13.79
N ARG A 153 3.93 6.47 14.59
CA ARG A 153 4.95 6.17 15.60
C ARG A 153 6.31 5.91 14.96
N TRP A 154 6.36 5.17 13.86
CA TRP A 154 7.60 4.87 13.16
C TRP A 154 8.23 6.13 12.57
N LEU A 155 7.46 6.99 11.92
CA LEU A 155 7.94 8.27 11.39
C LEU A 155 8.45 9.19 12.50
N LEU A 156 7.73 9.27 13.62
CA LEU A 156 8.15 10.08 14.76
C LEU A 156 9.42 9.53 15.43
N GLY A 157 9.45 8.24 15.73
CA GLY A 157 10.55 7.62 16.47
C GLY A 157 11.82 7.41 15.64
N THR A 158 11.70 7.09 14.35
CA THR A 158 12.86 6.81 13.49
C THR A 158 13.36 8.06 12.77
N HIS A 159 12.47 8.97 12.40
CA HIS A 159 12.77 10.14 11.59
C HIS A 159 12.49 11.47 12.31
N GLN A 160 12.16 11.41 13.62
CA GLN A 160 11.88 12.58 14.47
C GLN A 160 10.83 13.54 13.86
N GLY A 161 9.92 13.00 13.03
CA GLY A 161 8.94 13.79 12.33
C GLY A 161 9.48 14.68 11.20
N ALA A 162 10.79 14.69 10.97
CA ALA A 162 11.45 15.51 9.95
C ALA A 162 11.43 14.82 8.57
N VAL A 163 10.23 14.41 8.12
CA VAL A 163 10.04 13.86 6.78
C VAL A 163 9.42 14.93 5.90
N ASP A 164 10.16 15.32 4.86
CA ASP A 164 9.68 16.24 3.84
C ASP A 164 8.58 15.57 3.01
N ASP A 165 7.54 16.29 2.68
CA ASP A 165 6.40 15.83 1.87
C ASP A 165 6.87 15.24 0.54
N THR A 166 7.96 15.77 -0.02
CA THR A 166 8.55 15.30 -1.28
C THR A 166 9.06 13.88 -1.24
N HIS A 167 9.47 13.41 -0.06
CA HIS A 167 10.02 12.07 0.17
C HIS A 167 9.07 11.14 0.91
N LEU A 168 7.90 11.63 1.34
CA LEU A 168 6.97 10.87 2.16
C LEU A 168 6.53 9.55 1.51
N VAL A 169 6.34 9.55 0.18
CA VAL A 169 6.02 8.34 -0.59
C VAL A 169 7.08 7.25 -0.40
N SER A 170 8.37 7.62 -0.49
CA SER A 170 9.46 6.65 -0.31
C SER A 170 9.49 6.05 1.10
N TYR A 171 9.10 6.81 2.11
CA TYR A 171 8.97 6.30 3.47
C TYR A 171 7.74 5.40 3.62
N PHE A 172 6.62 5.73 2.99
CA PHE A 172 5.47 4.81 2.96
C PHE A 172 5.81 3.49 2.27
N ASP A 173 6.55 3.52 1.18
CA ASP A 173 6.99 2.32 0.48
C ASP A 173 7.88 1.44 1.37
N GLU A 174 8.81 2.03 2.14
CA GLU A 174 9.59 1.29 3.13
C GLU A 174 8.70 0.70 4.23
N PHE A 175 7.80 1.50 4.81
CA PHE A 175 6.90 1.03 5.86
C PHE A 175 6.04 -0.12 5.36
N VAL A 176 5.38 0.03 4.22
CA VAL A 176 4.52 -0.99 3.59
C VAL A 176 5.32 -2.26 3.28
N PHE A 177 6.52 -2.14 2.73
CA PHE A 177 7.40 -3.28 2.45
C PHE A 177 7.71 -4.06 3.72
N ARG A 178 8.11 -3.38 4.79
CA ARG A 178 8.45 -3.99 6.09
C ARG A 178 7.22 -4.58 6.77
N PHE A 179 6.10 -3.85 6.79
CA PHE A 179 4.85 -4.30 7.39
C PHE A 179 4.33 -5.56 6.72
N ASN A 180 4.29 -5.60 5.38
CA ASN A 180 3.79 -6.75 4.63
C ASN A 180 4.67 -8.01 4.80
N ARG A 181 5.93 -7.84 5.18
CA ARG A 181 6.88 -8.94 5.45
C ARG A 181 7.18 -9.18 6.93
N ARG A 182 6.43 -8.56 7.84
CA ARG A 182 6.66 -8.63 9.29
C ARG A 182 6.63 -10.06 9.85
N ARG A 183 5.88 -10.94 9.20
CA ARG A 183 5.74 -12.36 9.58
C ARG A 183 6.77 -13.27 8.89
N SER A 184 7.64 -12.74 8.05
CA SER A 184 8.68 -13.55 7.39
C SER A 184 9.65 -14.12 8.43
N ARG A 185 9.82 -15.45 8.42
CA ARG A 185 10.79 -16.14 9.27
C ARG A 185 12.21 -16.02 8.75
N SER A 186 12.38 -15.77 7.45
CA SER A 186 13.70 -15.66 6.81
C SER A 186 14.04 -14.19 6.50
N ARG A 187 14.77 -13.55 7.40
CA ARG A 187 15.23 -12.16 7.21
C ARG A 187 16.23 -12.03 6.06
N GLY A 188 17.11 -13.03 5.90
CA GLY A 188 18.07 -13.07 4.80
C GLY A 188 17.39 -13.06 3.44
N MET A 189 16.32 -13.83 3.26
CA MET A 189 15.55 -13.83 2.00
C MET A 189 14.87 -12.49 1.72
N VAL A 190 14.44 -11.77 2.76
CA VAL A 190 13.89 -10.42 2.59
C VAL A 190 14.96 -9.47 2.08
N PHE A 191 16.17 -9.55 2.63
CA PHE A 191 17.32 -8.75 2.18
C PHE A 191 17.73 -9.13 0.74
N TYR A 192 17.86 -10.43 0.46
CA TYR A 192 18.16 -10.92 -0.88
C TYR A 192 17.16 -10.41 -1.92
N ARG A 193 15.86 -10.39 -1.57
CA ARG A 193 14.83 -9.83 -2.45
C ARG A 193 15.01 -8.34 -2.73
N VAL A 194 15.50 -7.55 -1.78
CA VAL A 194 15.83 -6.14 -2.02
C VAL A 194 16.98 -6.01 -3.01
N LEU A 195 18.01 -6.86 -2.89
CA LEU A 195 19.14 -6.89 -3.83
C LEU A 195 18.69 -7.25 -5.25
N GLU A 196 17.89 -8.31 -5.41
CA GLU A 196 17.33 -8.69 -6.73
C GLU A 196 16.56 -7.52 -7.37
N LEU A 197 15.68 -6.87 -6.62
CA LEU A 197 14.94 -5.72 -7.11
C LEU A 197 15.87 -4.55 -7.47
N SER A 198 16.95 -4.36 -6.71
CA SER A 198 17.91 -3.28 -6.96
C SER A 198 18.71 -3.50 -8.25
N VAL A 199 19.05 -4.75 -8.58
CA VAL A 199 19.79 -5.09 -9.82
C VAL A 199 18.88 -4.99 -11.04
N ALA A 200 17.59 -5.33 -10.88
CA ALA A 200 16.62 -5.29 -11.96
C ALA A 200 16.06 -3.88 -12.25
N HIS A 201 16.40 -2.89 -11.43
CA HIS A 201 15.86 -1.53 -11.53
C HIS A 201 16.87 -0.58 -12.18
N ASP A 202 16.37 0.37 -12.99
CA ASP A 202 17.23 1.41 -13.56
C ASP A 202 17.93 2.24 -12.48
N PRO A 203 19.19 2.66 -12.70
CA PRO A 203 19.94 3.42 -11.70
C PRO A 203 19.31 4.79 -11.42
N LEU A 204 18.91 5.00 -10.17
CA LEU A 204 18.40 6.30 -9.71
C LEU A 204 19.58 7.22 -9.37
N ARG A 205 19.73 8.32 -10.09
CA ARG A 205 20.80 9.30 -9.85
C ARG A 205 20.46 10.22 -8.68
N TYR A 206 21.45 10.75 -7.99
CA TYR A 206 21.25 11.66 -6.86
C TYR A 206 20.37 12.86 -7.23
N ARG A 207 20.60 13.46 -8.41
CA ARG A 207 19.80 14.57 -8.94
C ARG A 207 18.30 14.23 -9.08
N ASP A 208 17.99 12.97 -9.36
CA ASP A 208 16.60 12.52 -9.54
C ASP A 208 15.91 12.38 -8.18
N ILE A 209 16.67 12.00 -7.15
CA ILE A 209 16.16 11.92 -5.76
C ILE A 209 15.81 13.31 -5.24
N ILE A 210 16.69 14.31 -5.44
CA ILE A 210 16.47 15.67 -4.95
C ILE A 210 15.47 16.47 -5.80
N ARG A 211 15.25 16.09 -7.06
CA ARG A 211 14.29 16.73 -7.98
C ARG A 211 12.86 16.22 -7.83
N THR A 212 12.61 15.18 -7.06
CA THR A 212 11.27 14.57 -6.89
C THR A 212 10.29 15.46 -6.10
N SER A 213 10.56 16.76 -6.03
CA SER A 213 9.71 17.77 -5.38
C SER A 213 8.43 18.12 -6.11
N LYS A 214 8.14 17.53 -7.29
CA LYS A 214 6.83 17.63 -7.93
C LYS A 214 6.27 16.22 -8.15
N PRO A 215 5.07 15.90 -7.64
CA PRO A 215 4.41 14.63 -7.98
C PRO A 215 4.29 14.61 -9.52
N LYS A 216 4.86 13.59 -10.16
CA LYS A 216 4.55 13.32 -11.57
C LYS A 216 3.03 13.19 -11.62
N ARG A 217 2.37 14.09 -12.32
CA ARG A 217 0.97 13.92 -12.70
C ARG A 217 0.88 12.55 -13.36
N VAL A 218 0.22 11.62 -12.69
CA VAL A 218 -0.19 10.38 -13.34
C VAL A 218 -1.06 10.82 -14.50
N PRO A 219 -0.69 10.53 -15.76
CA PRO A 219 -1.56 10.87 -16.88
C PRO A 219 -2.92 10.23 -16.64
N PRO A 220 -4.02 10.93 -16.92
CA PRO A 220 -5.34 10.33 -16.81
C PRO A 220 -5.37 9.11 -17.71
N VAL A 221 -5.81 7.98 -17.16
CA VAL A 221 -6.06 6.75 -17.92
C VAL A 221 -7.05 7.12 -19.03
N PRO A 222 -6.72 6.92 -20.31
CA PRO A 222 -7.62 7.28 -21.40
C PRO A 222 -8.94 6.50 -21.24
N PRO A 223 -10.10 7.15 -21.46
CA PRO A 223 -11.42 6.55 -21.19
C PRO A 223 -11.82 5.42 -22.14
N ASN A 224 -10.96 4.95 -23.03
CA ASN A 224 -11.23 3.93 -24.05
C ASN A 224 -10.14 2.87 -24.16
N ALA A 225 -9.90 2.13 -23.08
CA ALA A 225 -9.36 0.78 -23.20
C ALA A 225 -10.47 -0.22 -22.82
N ARG A 226 -11.56 -0.23 -23.58
CA ARG A 226 -12.46 -1.39 -23.62
C ARG A 226 -11.75 -2.47 -24.42
N GLY A 227 -10.84 -3.17 -23.79
CA GLY A 227 -10.37 -4.45 -24.26
C GLY A 227 -11.55 -5.41 -24.19
N HIS A 228 -11.94 -5.96 -25.33
CA HIS A 228 -12.82 -7.12 -25.38
C HIS A 228 -12.26 -8.20 -24.43
N PRO A 229 -13.12 -8.89 -23.66
CA PRO A 229 -12.66 -10.04 -22.91
C PRO A 229 -12.08 -11.05 -23.90
N PRO A 230 -10.93 -11.66 -23.63
CA PRO A 230 -10.41 -12.72 -24.46
C PRO A 230 -11.44 -13.86 -24.47
N SER A 231 -11.80 -14.29 -25.67
CA SER A 231 -12.66 -15.44 -25.93
C SER A 231 -12.13 -16.63 -25.12
N LEU A 232 -12.98 -17.20 -24.27
CA LEU A 232 -12.68 -18.44 -23.54
C LEU A 232 -12.59 -19.57 -24.57
N GLU A 233 -11.40 -19.84 -25.06
CA GLU A 233 -11.13 -21.11 -25.72
C GLU A 233 -11.25 -22.24 -24.69
N ARG A 234 -12.21 -23.13 -24.93
CA ARG A 234 -12.39 -24.33 -24.11
C ARG A 234 -11.13 -25.17 -24.16
N PRO A 235 -10.58 -25.63 -23.02
CA PRO A 235 -9.48 -26.58 -23.06
C PRO A 235 -9.92 -27.88 -23.74
N ALA A 236 -9.14 -28.33 -24.74
CA ALA A 236 -9.34 -29.54 -25.46
C ALA A 236 -9.36 -30.75 -24.51
N ALA A 237 -10.32 -31.65 -24.78
CA ALA A 237 -10.61 -32.82 -24.00
C ALA A 237 -9.38 -33.72 -23.75
N ASN A 238 -9.28 -34.15 -22.51
CA ASN A 238 -8.43 -35.18 -21.95
C ASN A 238 -8.14 -36.36 -22.94
N ARG A 239 -6.88 -36.55 -23.31
CA ARG A 239 -6.43 -37.85 -23.89
C ARG A 239 -6.02 -38.76 -22.74
N PRO A 240 -6.50 -40.01 -22.71
CA PRO A 240 -6.13 -40.95 -21.65
C PRO A 240 -4.68 -41.41 -21.83
N TRP A 241 -3.95 -41.48 -20.71
CA TRP A 241 -2.61 -42.05 -20.61
C TRP A 241 -2.60 -43.52 -21.02
N ARG A 242 -1.86 -43.86 -22.07
CA ARG A 242 -1.54 -45.26 -22.41
C ARG A 242 -0.54 -45.81 -21.37
N LYS A 243 -0.96 -46.87 -20.66
CA LYS A 243 -0.07 -47.69 -19.85
C LYS A 243 0.97 -48.36 -20.75
N ALA A 244 2.22 -48.06 -20.57
CA ALA A 244 3.32 -48.82 -21.14
C ALA A 244 3.42 -50.17 -20.38
N GLY A 245 3.21 -51.27 -21.12
CA GLY A 245 3.31 -52.61 -20.59
C GLY A 245 4.76 -52.95 -20.21
N ARG A 246 4.90 -53.66 -19.11
CA ARG A 246 6.13 -54.40 -18.75
C ARG A 246 6.24 -55.59 -19.68
N ALA A 247 7.32 -55.68 -20.45
CA ALA A 247 7.77 -56.89 -21.06
C ALA A 247 8.68 -57.62 -20.05
N HIS A 248 8.24 -58.80 -19.61
CA HIS A 248 9.10 -59.85 -19.08
C HIS A 248 9.57 -60.70 -20.26
N SER A 249 10.81 -60.94 -20.29
CA SER A 249 11.43 -62.13 -20.89
C SER A 249 12.78 -62.29 -20.21
N GLY A 250 12.96 -63.43 -19.59
CA GLY A 250 13.56 -64.58 -20.09
C GLY A 250 14.97 -64.67 -19.66
#